data_2a133dc77d47dbb4cd97bfd34b0014a5
#
_entry.id   2a133dc77d47dbb4cd97bfd34b0014a5
#
_cell.length_a   1.000
_cell.length_b   1.000
_cell.length_c   1.000
_cell.angle_alpha   90.00
_cell.angle_beta   90.00
_cell.angle_gamma   90.00
#
_symmetry.space_group_name_H-M   'P 1'
#
loop_
_entity.id
_entity.type
_entity.pdbx_description
1 polymer ?
#
loop_
_entity_poly.entity_id
_entity_poly.type
_entity_poly.pdbx_seq_one_letter_code
_entity_poly.pdbx_strand_id
1 'polypeptide(L)'
;TVTVAVEPVFDCGDVIGKVFKDDNHNGYQDQGEEGIPAARVAGVDGTIITTDEFGRYHVPCAILPADRGSNFILKLDTRSLPTGYRVTTENPRVMRMTPGKMSEINFGVSMSRIVRVDLNARGFIRDPQTGQTVAHPQLQKGVTEMLRKIAQTPSMIRLTFHLPRDSGVVEQTRARALP
;
A
#
# COMPACT_ATOMS: atom_id res chain seq x y z
N THR A 1 13.53 19.11 -54.54
CA THR A 1 13.65 18.38 -53.26
C THR A 1 12.41 18.69 -52.43
N VAL A 2 11.60 17.72 -52.14
CA VAL A 2 10.44 17.89 -51.24
C VAL A 2 10.90 17.44 -49.83
N THR A 3 10.85 18.35 -48.89
CA THR A 3 11.11 18.01 -47.49
C THR A 3 9.78 17.75 -46.83
N VAL A 4 9.59 16.52 -46.34
CA VAL A 4 8.42 16.14 -45.55
C VAL A 4 8.82 16.27 -44.09
N ALA A 5 8.23 17.23 -43.39
CA ALA A 5 8.34 17.34 -41.95
C ALA A 5 7.18 16.51 -41.35
N VAL A 6 7.51 15.52 -40.53
CA VAL A 6 6.54 14.77 -39.72
C VAL A 6 6.48 15.46 -38.36
N GLU A 7 5.42 16.21 -38.12
CA GLU A 7 5.16 16.75 -36.79
C GLU A 7 4.34 15.72 -35.99
N PRO A 8 4.73 15.43 -34.76
CA PRO A 8 3.91 14.58 -33.88
C PRO A 8 2.58 15.29 -33.60
N VAL A 9 1.48 14.67 -33.89
CA VAL A 9 0.12 15.22 -33.69
C VAL A 9 -0.24 15.25 -32.20
N PHE A 10 0.44 14.47 -31.39
CA PHE A 10 0.17 14.35 -29.95
C PHE A 10 1.48 14.35 -29.16
N ASP A 11 1.60 15.31 -28.24
CA ASP A 11 2.75 15.43 -27.35
C ASP A 11 2.50 14.80 -25.96
N CYS A 12 1.31 14.28 -25.74
CA CYS A 12 0.88 13.75 -24.46
C CYS A 12 0.01 12.51 -24.59
N GLY A 13 -0.19 11.83 -23.48
CA GLY A 13 -1.12 10.73 -23.32
C GLY A 13 -2.06 10.99 -22.16
N ASP A 14 -3.22 10.38 -22.19
CA ASP A 14 -4.19 10.47 -21.10
C ASP A 14 -4.05 9.29 -20.14
N VAL A 15 -4.20 9.57 -18.84
CA VAL A 15 -4.29 8.52 -17.82
C VAL A 15 -5.65 8.58 -17.17
N ILE A 16 -6.35 7.48 -17.22
CA ILE A 16 -7.57 7.25 -16.44
C ILE A 16 -7.29 6.22 -15.35
N GLY A 17 -8.09 6.22 -14.31
CA GLY A 17 -7.96 5.20 -13.29
C GLY A 17 -9.02 5.30 -12.21
N LYS A 18 -8.94 4.35 -11.31
CA LYS A 18 -9.79 4.27 -10.13
C LYS A 18 -8.97 3.97 -8.88
N VAL A 19 -9.47 4.48 -7.76
CA VAL A 19 -9.14 3.98 -6.44
C VAL A 19 -10.36 3.20 -5.98
N PHE A 20 -10.21 1.92 -5.69
CA PHE A 20 -11.32 1.01 -5.41
C PHE A 20 -11.05 0.13 -4.18
N LYS A 21 -12.13 -0.37 -3.60
CA LYS A 21 -12.09 -1.28 -2.47
C LYS A 21 -11.79 -2.69 -2.99
N ASP A 22 -10.61 -3.18 -2.73
CA ASP A 22 -10.11 -4.49 -3.15
C ASP A 22 -10.29 -5.48 -1.98
N ASP A 23 -11.48 -6.07 -1.90
CA ASP A 23 -11.87 -6.92 -0.77
C ASP A 23 -11.18 -8.28 -0.79
N ASN A 24 -10.86 -8.80 -1.98
CA ASN A 24 -10.20 -10.10 -2.15
C ASN A 24 -8.68 -10.00 -2.34
N HIS A 25 -8.13 -8.78 -2.39
CA HIS A 25 -6.69 -8.49 -2.53
C HIS A 25 -6.07 -9.02 -3.83
N ASN A 26 -6.85 -9.08 -4.91
CA ASN A 26 -6.34 -9.50 -6.20
C ASN A 26 -5.75 -8.37 -7.05
N GLY A 27 -5.93 -7.11 -6.64
CA GLY A 27 -5.42 -5.92 -7.32
C GLY A 27 -6.23 -5.47 -8.55
N TYR A 28 -7.37 -6.09 -8.80
CA TYR A 28 -8.31 -5.77 -9.87
C TYR A 28 -9.67 -5.42 -9.28
N GLN A 29 -10.39 -4.48 -9.89
CA GLN A 29 -11.74 -4.16 -9.44
C GLN A 29 -12.72 -5.21 -9.94
N ASP A 30 -13.33 -5.93 -9.02
CA ASP A 30 -14.38 -6.92 -9.29
C ASP A 30 -15.78 -6.33 -9.17
N GLN A 31 -16.77 -7.11 -9.64
CA GLN A 31 -18.17 -6.71 -9.52
C GLN A 31 -18.57 -6.62 -8.04
N GLY A 32 -19.09 -5.47 -7.64
CA GLY A 32 -19.51 -5.18 -6.27
C GLY A 32 -18.45 -4.46 -5.42
N GLU A 33 -17.25 -4.30 -5.93
CA GLU A 33 -16.22 -3.50 -5.28
C GLU A 33 -16.42 -2.01 -5.58
N GLU A 34 -16.62 -1.23 -4.52
CA GLU A 34 -16.93 0.19 -4.60
C GLU A 34 -15.68 1.04 -4.84
N GLY A 35 -15.85 2.18 -5.52
CA GLY A 35 -14.82 3.18 -5.64
C GLY A 35 -14.61 3.95 -4.31
N ILE A 36 -13.40 4.44 -4.08
CA ILE A 36 -13.07 5.28 -2.92
C ILE A 36 -13.09 6.75 -3.34
N PRO A 37 -14.07 7.54 -2.88
CA PRO A 37 -14.14 8.96 -3.18
C PRO A 37 -13.10 9.77 -2.42
N ALA A 38 -12.80 10.95 -2.93
CA ALA A 38 -11.90 11.94 -2.30
C ALA A 38 -10.48 11.42 -2.00
N ALA A 39 -10.06 10.31 -2.61
CA ALA A 39 -8.69 9.83 -2.55
C ALA A 39 -7.80 10.68 -3.46
N ARG A 40 -6.59 11.02 -2.98
CA ARG A 40 -5.65 11.85 -3.72
C ARG A 40 -4.58 11.00 -4.38
N VAL A 41 -4.39 11.23 -5.68
CA VAL A 41 -3.34 10.62 -6.49
C VAL A 41 -2.37 11.72 -6.91
N ALA A 42 -1.07 11.52 -6.70
CA ALA A 42 -0.03 12.48 -7.00
C ALA A 42 0.87 11.99 -8.13
N GLY A 43 1.16 12.84 -9.09
CA GLY A 43 2.19 12.67 -10.10
C GLY A 43 3.56 13.15 -9.61
N VAL A 44 4.62 12.75 -10.32
CA VAL A 44 6.01 13.18 -10.02
C VAL A 44 6.25 14.67 -10.32
N ASP A 45 5.43 15.25 -11.16
CA ASP A 45 5.42 16.67 -11.53
C ASP A 45 4.76 17.57 -10.47
N GLY A 46 4.28 16.97 -9.37
CA GLY A 46 3.56 17.68 -8.32
C GLY A 46 2.06 17.81 -8.55
N THR A 47 1.54 17.32 -9.69
CA THR A 47 0.09 17.29 -9.95
C THR A 47 -0.62 16.42 -8.91
N ILE A 48 -1.69 16.94 -8.32
CA ILE A 48 -2.54 16.20 -7.39
C ILE A 48 -3.96 16.16 -7.96
N ILE A 49 -4.48 14.94 -8.11
CA ILE A 49 -5.83 14.68 -8.59
C ILE A 49 -6.61 14.02 -7.47
N THR A 50 -7.87 14.42 -7.33
CA THR A 50 -8.80 13.82 -6.35
C THR A 50 -9.83 12.98 -7.08
N THR A 51 -10.12 11.80 -6.57
CA THR A 51 -11.14 10.90 -7.14
C THR A 51 -12.54 11.46 -6.94
N ASP A 52 -13.42 11.18 -7.93
CA ASP A 52 -14.85 11.49 -7.87
C ASP A 52 -15.61 10.56 -6.89
N GLU A 53 -16.95 10.70 -6.86
CA GLU A 53 -17.83 9.89 -6.01
C GLU A 53 -17.76 8.37 -6.30
N PHE A 54 -17.33 8.00 -7.51
CA PHE A 54 -17.16 6.62 -7.93
C PHE A 54 -15.70 6.14 -7.85
N GLY A 55 -14.82 6.92 -7.22
CA GLY A 55 -13.40 6.60 -7.10
C GLY A 55 -12.60 6.80 -8.39
N ARG A 56 -13.16 7.43 -9.44
CA ARG A 56 -12.50 7.62 -10.73
C ARG A 56 -11.66 8.89 -10.74
N TYR A 57 -10.57 8.86 -11.49
CA TYR A 57 -9.74 10.03 -11.74
C TYR A 57 -9.24 10.06 -13.19
N HIS A 58 -8.86 11.25 -13.66
CA HIS A 58 -8.32 11.48 -14.98
C HIS A 58 -7.15 12.46 -14.90
N VAL A 59 -6.03 12.11 -15.52
CA VAL A 59 -4.90 12.97 -15.76
C VAL A 59 -4.92 13.33 -17.24
N PRO A 60 -5.44 14.51 -17.62
CA PRO A 60 -5.45 14.92 -19.01
C PRO A 60 -4.06 15.31 -19.44
N CYS A 61 -3.66 14.88 -20.62
CA CYS A 61 -2.46 15.35 -21.30
C CYS A 61 -1.18 15.25 -20.44
N ALA A 62 -0.86 14.04 -19.94
CA ALA A 62 0.44 13.79 -19.36
C ALA A 62 1.53 14.00 -20.43
N ILE A 63 2.36 15.03 -20.25
CA ILE A 63 3.41 15.40 -21.22
C ILE A 63 4.47 14.31 -21.27
N LEU A 64 4.74 13.83 -22.48
CA LEU A 64 5.67 12.72 -22.72
C LEU A 64 6.66 13.12 -23.82
N PRO A 65 7.92 12.61 -23.80
CA PRO A 65 8.82 12.74 -24.93
C PRO A 65 8.20 12.13 -26.19
N ALA A 66 8.10 12.94 -27.27
CA ALA A 66 7.35 12.60 -28.47
C ALA A 66 7.88 11.37 -29.21
N ASP A 67 9.18 11.08 -29.10
CA ASP A 67 9.88 10.06 -29.89
C ASP A 67 9.94 8.67 -29.24
N ARG A 68 9.83 8.58 -27.91
CA ARG A 68 10.14 7.32 -27.21
C ARG A 68 9.11 6.89 -26.15
N GLY A 69 8.18 7.76 -25.80
CA GLY A 69 7.38 7.58 -24.60
C GLY A 69 8.23 7.61 -23.33
N SER A 70 7.59 7.57 -22.19
CA SER A 70 8.24 7.71 -20.89
C SER A 70 7.58 6.82 -19.84
N ASN A 71 8.28 6.58 -18.74
CA ASN A 71 7.66 6.02 -17.56
C ASN A 71 6.88 7.11 -16.85
N PHE A 72 5.60 6.89 -16.69
CA PHE A 72 4.69 7.75 -15.94
C PHE A 72 4.46 7.13 -14.56
N ILE A 73 4.59 7.92 -13.52
CA ILE A 73 4.55 7.44 -12.14
C ILE A 73 3.44 8.16 -11.41
N LEU A 74 2.53 7.40 -10.85
CA LEU A 74 1.49 7.89 -9.95
C LEU A 74 1.60 7.24 -8.58
N LYS A 75 1.34 8.05 -7.55
CA LYS A 75 1.34 7.61 -6.15
C LYS A 75 0.02 7.95 -5.49
N LEU A 76 -0.63 6.96 -4.92
CA LEU A 76 -1.78 7.17 -4.05
C LEU A 76 -1.32 7.74 -2.70
N ASP A 77 -1.84 8.90 -2.31
CA ASP A 77 -1.62 9.47 -0.98
C ASP A 77 -2.44 8.69 0.06
N THR A 78 -1.77 7.81 0.77
CA THR A 78 -2.41 6.95 1.78
C THR A 78 -3.03 7.72 2.94
N ARG A 79 -2.64 9.00 3.14
CA ARG A 79 -3.24 9.87 4.18
C ARG A 79 -4.60 10.42 3.77
N SER A 80 -4.94 10.37 2.47
CA SER A 80 -6.25 10.77 1.97
C SER A 80 -7.30 9.65 2.08
N LEU A 81 -6.85 8.42 2.34
CA LEU A 81 -7.75 7.28 2.50
C LEU A 81 -8.52 7.34 3.82
N PRO A 82 -9.74 6.80 3.87
CA PRO A 82 -10.46 6.64 5.12
C PRO A 82 -9.65 5.86 6.16
N THR A 83 -9.88 6.14 7.44
CA THR A 83 -9.13 5.50 8.52
C THR A 83 -9.26 3.98 8.48
N GLY A 84 -8.13 3.29 8.52
CA GLY A 84 -8.06 1.81 8.49
C GLY A 84 -7.85 1.21 7.12
N TYR A 85 -7.96 1.98 6.05
CA TYR A 85 -7.66 1.50 4.71
C TYR A 85 -6.15 1.45 4.44
N ARG A 86 -5.75 0.45 3.65
CA ARG A 86 -4.38 0.26 3.17
C ARG A 86 -4.38 -0.10 1.71
N VAL A 87 -3.32 0.26 1.03
CA VAL A 87 -3.13 -0.07 -0.39
C VAL A 87 -2.82 -1.56 -0.52
N THR A 88 -3.52 -2.23 -1.42
CA THR A 88 -3.32 -3.66 -1.78
C THR A 88 -2.49 -3.82 -3.04
N THR A 89 -2.46 -2.80 -3.89
CA THR A 89 -1.63 -2.76 -5.11
C THR A 89 -0.28 -2.09 -4.85
N GLU A 90 0.61 -2.15 -5.83
CA GLU A 90 1.85 -1.37 -5.79
C GLU A 90 1.59 0.12 -5.63
N ASN A 91 2.41 0.81 -4.81
CA ASN A 91 2.33 2.24 -4.60
C ASN A 91 3.73 2.82 -4.28
N PRO A 92 4.36 3.59 -5.18
CA PRO A 92 3.81 4.11 -6.44
C PRO A 92 3.66 3.06 -7.54
N ARG A 93 2.79 3.33 -8.51
CA ARG A 93 2.69 2.56 -9.76
C ARG A 93 3.42 3.26 -10.89
N VAL A 94 4.13 2.47 -11.66
CA VAL A 94 4.90 2.92 -12.82
C VAL A 94 4.33 2.28 -14.07
N MET A 95 4.02 3.10 -15.06
CA MET A 95 3.52 2.63 -16.35
C MET A 95 4.30 3.27 -17.49
N ARG A 96 4.64 2.47 -18.49
CA ARG A 96 5.19 3.00 -19.73
C ARG A 96 4.10 3.57 -20.60
N MET A 97 4.20 4.86 -20.91
CA MET A 97 3.24 5.58 -21.73
C MET A 97 3.88 6.05 -23.03
N THR A 98 3.06 6.11 -24.07
CA THR A 98 3.42 6.70 -25.38
C THR A 98 2.42 7.80 -25.71
N PRO A 99 2.86 8.89 -26.40
CA PRO A 99 1.98 9.96 -26.82
C PRO A 99 0.80 9.42 -27.66
N GLY A 100 -0.35 10.08 -27.52
CA GLY A 100 -1.57 9.74 -28.26
C GLY A 100 -2.32 8.51 -27.75
N LYS A 101 -1.89 7.89 -26.64
CA LYS A 101 -2.57 6.75 -26.05
C LYS A 101 -3.19 7.08 -24.70
N MET A 102 -4.33 6.46 -24.45
CA MET A 102 -4.94 6.40 -23.13
C MET A 102 -4.39 5.18 -22.38
N SER A 103 -4.03 5.38 -21.12
CA SER A 103 -3.51 4.35 -20.23
C SER A 103 -4.33 4.29 -18.95
N GLU A 104 -4.45 3.11 -18.35
CA GLU A 104 -5.22 2.90 -17.13
C GLU A 104 -4.30 2.54 -15.98
N ILE A 105 -4.41 3.27 -14.86
CA ILE A 105 -3.67 3.01 -13.62
C ILE A 105 -4.66 2.99 -12.47
N ASN A 106 -4.91 1.81 -11.90
CA ASN A 106 -5.84 1.63 -10.80
C ASN A 106 -5.09 1.38 -9.49
N PHE A 107 -5.69 1.79 -8.36
CA PHE A 107 -5.19 1.52 -7.02
C PHE A 107 -6.25 0.78 -6.22
N GLY A 108 -5.93 -0.43 -5.79
CA GLY A 108 -6.73 -1.20 -4.85
C GLY A 108 -6.41 -0.81 -3.42
N VAL A 109 -7.44 -0.71 -2.59
CA VAL A 109 -7.30 -0.47 -1.15
C VAL A 109 -8.26 -1.37 -0.39
N SER A 110 -7.86 -1.87 0.77
CA SER A 110 -8.71 -2.69 1.62
C SER A 110 -8.64 -2.26 3.07
N MET A 111 -9.73 -2.50 3.80
CA MET A 111 -9.75 -2.27 5.23
C MET A 111 -9.06 -3.43 5.94
N SER A 112 -7.87 -3.18 6.49
CA SER A 112 -7.14 -4.16 7.26
C SER A 112 -7.52 -4.11 8.73
N ARG A 113 -7.93 -5.25 9.30
CA ARG A 113 -8.10 -5.40 10.73
C ARG A 113 -6.73 -5.26 11.41
N ILE A 114 -6.59 -4.36 12.36
CA ILE A 114 -5.38 -4.21 13.15
C ILE A 114 -5.56 -4.97 14.47
N VAL A 115 -4.79 -6.01 14.66
CA VAL A 115 -4.70 -6.75 15.92
C VAL A 115 -3.47 -6.22 16.66
N ARG A 116 -3.69 -5.62 17.83
CA ARG A 116 -2.61 -5.19 18.72
C ARG A 116 -2.28 -6.30 19.69
N VAL A 117 -1.00 -6.62 19.81
CA VAL A 117 -0.49 -7.57 20.77
C VAL A 117 0.55 -6.85 21.61
N ASP A 118 0.22 -6.60 22.86
CA ASP A 118 1.13 -5.98 23.82
C ASP A 118 1.83 -7.07 24.61
N LEU A 119 3.14 -7.15 24.46
CA LEU A 119 4.02 -8.10 25.11
C LEU A 119 4.77 -7.40 26.24
N ASN A 120 5.03 -8.14 27.30
CA ASN A 120 5.86 -7.70 28.42
C ASN A 120 6.82 -8.81 28.87
N ALA A 121 7.78 -8.47 29.71
CA ALA A 121 8.77 -9.44 30.18
C ALA A 121 8.16 -10.69 30.88
N ARG A 122 6.96 -10.56 31.47
CA ARG A 122 6.28 -11.68 32.15
C ARG A 122 5.76 -12.75 31.17
N GLY A 123 5.63 -12.40 29.88
CA GLY A 123 5.25 -13.35 28.84
C GLY A 123 6.39 -14.29 28.42
N PHE A 124 7.58 -14.12 28.99
CA PHE A 124 8.77 -14.89 28.63
C PHE A 124 9.41 -15.51 29.87
N ILE A 125 9.95 -16.71 29.71
CA ILE A 125 10.66 -17.46 30.75
C ILE A 125 12.02 -17.89 30.22
N ARG A 126 12.98 -18.10 31.13
CA ARG A 126 14.27 -18.64 30.77
C ARG A 126 14.18 -20.18 30.86
N ASP A 127 14.49 -20.82 29.75
CA ASP A 127 14.57 -22.29 29.70
C ASP A 127 15.75 -22.77 30.57
N PRO A 128 15.51 -23.59 31.60
CA PRO A 128 16.58 -24.04 32.48
C PRO A 128 17.58 -24.97 31.81
N GLN A 129 17.22 -25.63 30.70
CA GLN A 129 18.11 -26.55 29.99
C GLN A 129 19.00 -25.85 28.95
N THR A 130 18.44 -24.89 28.22
CA THR A 130 19.17 -24.22 27.15
C THR A 130 19.67 -22.80 27.52
N GLY A 131 19.16 -22.27 28.64
CA GLY A 131 19.45 -20.89 29.06
C GLY A 131 18.84 -19.79 28.16
N GLN A 132 18.09 -20.18 27.15
CA GLN A 132 17.46 -19.26 26.20
C GLN A 132 16.15 -18.68 26.76
N THR A 133 15.80 -17.49 26.31
CA THR A 133 14.49 -16.87 26.62
C THR A 133 13.46 -17.42 25.67
N VAL A 134 12.44 -18.10 26.19
CA VAL A 134 11.33 -18.69 25.44
C VAL A 134 10.00 -18.09 25.89
N ALA A 135 9.02 -18.11 25.00
CA ALA A 135 7.68 -17.63 25.35
C ALA A 135 7.03 -18.56 26.39
N HIS A 136 6.40 -17.96 27.39
CA HIS A 136 5.62 -18.70 28.39
C HIS A 136 4.53 -19.54 27.71
N PRO A 137 4.22 -20.79 28.15
CA PRO A 137 3.22 -21.65 27.53
C PRO A 137 1.84 -21.00 27.33
N GLN A 138 1.41 -20.16 28.28
CA GLN A 138 0.17 -19.38 28.13
C GLN A 138 0.23 -18.36 26.98
N LEU A 139 1.37 -17.69 26.78
CA LEU A 139 1.56 -16.78 25.67
C LEU A 139 1.55 -17.54 24.34
N GLN A 140 2.24 -18.68 24.25
CA GLN A 140 2.25 -19.54 23.06
C GLN A 140 0.83 -19.98 22.67
N LYS A 141 0.04 -20.46 23.65
CA LYS A 141 -1.35 -20.84 23.44
C LYS A 141 -2.20 -19.67 22.95
N GLY A 142 -2.07 -18.50 23.58
CA GLY A 142 -2.80 -17.30 23.20
C GLY A 142 -2.46 -16.82 21.78
N VAL A 143 -1.17 -16.84 21.41
CA VAL A 143 -0.71 -16.47 20.06
C VAL A 143 -1.22 -17.47 19.02
N THR A 144 -1.17 -18.77 19.28
CA THR A 144 -1.68 -19.81 18.37
C THR A 144 -3.19 -19.64 18.12
N GLU A 145 -3.96 -19.39 19.17
CA GLU A 145 -5.40 -19.16 19.07
C GLU A 145 -5.71 -17.87 18.27
N MET A 146 -4.96 -16.81 18.53
CA MET A 146 -5.06 -15.54 17.79
C MET A 146 -4.74 -15.75 16.30
N LEU A 147 -3.64 -16.42 15.98
CA LEU A 147 -3.25 -16.69 14.60
C LEU A 147 -4.32 -17.51 13.87
N ARG A 148 -4.94 -18.50 14.53
CA ARG A 148 -6.04 -19.27 13.94
C ARG A 148 -7.26 -18.40 13.60
N LYS A 149 -7.58 -17.40 14.46
CA LYS A 149 -8.68 -16.45 14.21
C LYS A 149 -8.36 -15.45 13.11
N ILE A 150 -7.09 -15.06 12.98
CA ILE A 150 -6.64 -14.08 11.99
C ILE A 150 -6.48 -14.72 10.61
N ALA A 151 -6.14 -16.00 10.53
CA ALA A 151 -5.93 -16.72 9.26
C ALA A 151 -7.15 -16.73 8.32
N GLN A 152 -8.34 -16.41 8.85
CA GLN A 152 -9.58 -16.36 8.07
C GLN A 152 -9.86 -14.96 7.47
N THR A 153 -9.12 -13.94 7.88
CA THR A 153 -9.38 -12.56 7.46
C THR A 153 -8.06 -11.82 7.35
N PRO A 154 -7.77 -11.13 6.24
CA PRO A 154 -6.57 -10.32 6.09
C PRO A 154 -6.45 -9.34 7.25
N SER A 155 -5.35 -9.44 7.99
CA SER A 155 -5.17 -8.67 9.23
C SER A 155 -3.72 -8.25 9.38
N MET A 156 -3.50 -7.07 9.95
CA MET A 156 -2.18 -6.61 10.33
C MET A 156 -1.96 -6.84 11.82
N ILE A 157 -0.84 -7.41 12.18
CA ILE A 157 -0.44 -7.59 13.57
C ILE A 157 0.55 -6.48 13.94
N ARG A 158 0.21 -5.69 14.97
CA ARG A 158 1.14 -4.75 15.60
C ARG A 158 1.61 -5.33 16.92
N LEU A 159 2.90 -5.65 17.00
CA LEU A 159 3.53 -6.10 18.23
C LEU A 159 4.15 -4.91 18.95
N THR A 160 3.83 -4.74 20.23
CA THR A 160 4.44 -3.75 21.11
C THR A 160 5.05 -4.49 22.29
N PHE A 161 6.34 -4.27 22.55
CA PHE A 161 7.00 -4.82 23.73
C PHE A 161 7.22 -3.74 24.76
N HIS A 162 6.70 -3.95 25.97
CA HIS A 162 6.85 -3.04 27.09
C HIS A 162 8.02 -3.47 27.97
N LEU A 163 9.08 -2.67 27.98
CA LEU A 163 10.20 -2.85 28.91
C LEU A 163 9.81 -2.35 30.30
N PRO A 164 10.23 -3.02 31.37
CA PRO A 164 10.12 -2.47 32.74
C PRO A 164 10.87 -1.16 32.82
N ARG A 165 10.33 -0.16 33.53
CA ARG A 165 10.91 1.19 33.63
C ARG A 165 12.30 1.25 34.31
N ASP A 166 12.75 0.17 34.95
CA ASP A 166 14.02 0.12 35.71
C ASP A 166 15.20 -0.49 34.93
N SER A 167 15.02 -0.89 33.68
CA SER A 167 16.15 -1.37 32.88
C SER A 167 16.76 -0.20 32.10
N GLY A 168 17.84 0.37 32.62
CA GLY A 168 18.62 1.47 32.00
C GLY A 168 19.38 1.09 30.72
N VAL A 169 18.78 0.30 29.84
CA VAL A 169 19.34 -0.04 28.53
C VAL A 169 18.24 0.18 27.49
N VAL A 170 18.32 1.33 26.82
CA VAL A 170 17.54 1.60 25.62
C VAL A 170 18.28 1.00 24.43
N GLU A 171 18.01 -0.24 24.10
CA GLU A 171 18.40 -0.82 22.83
C GLU A 171 17.19 -0.85 21.89
N GLN A 172 17.20 0.09 20.95
CA GLN A 172 16.19 0.18 19.90
C GLN A 172 16.41 -0.92 18.86
N THR A 173 15.80 -2.07 19.03
CA THR A 173 15.71 -3.06 17.95
C THR A 173 14.52 -2.73 17.06
N ARG A 174 14.79 -2.08 15.93
CA ARG A 174 13.82 -1.92 14.84
C ARG A 174 13.56 -3.29 14.22
N ALA A 175 12.38 -3.84 14.46
CA ALA A 175 11.89 -4.96 13.69
C ALA A 175 11.65 -4.53 12.24
N ARG A 176 12.44 -5.06 11.32
CA ARG A 176 12.32 -4.89 9.88
C ARG A 176 11.17 -5.77 9.41
N ALA A 177 10.12 -5.18 8.83
CA ALA A 177 9.10 -5.93 8.12
C ALA A 177 9.75 -6.64 6.93
N LEU A 178 9.57 -7.94 6.84
CA LEU A 178 9.93 -8.75 5.67
C LEU A 178 8.83 -8.58 4.61
N PRO A 179 9.22 -8.68 3.31
CA PRO A 179 8.35 -8.45 2.16
C PRO A 179 7.24 -9.46 2.02
#